data_4192d3fc4c9a8ae406132dd41828fc52
#
_entry.id   4192d3fc4c9a8ae406132dd41828fc52
#
_cell.length_a   1.000
_cell.length_b   1.000
_cell.length_c   1.000
_cell.angle_alpha   90.00
_cell.angle_beta   90.00
_cell.angle_gamma   90.00
#
_symmetry.space_group_name_H-M   'P 1'
#
loop_
_entity.id
_entity.type
_entity.pdbx_description
1 polymer ?
#
loop_
_entity_poly.entity_id
_entity_poly.type
_entity_poly.pdbx_seq_one_letter_code
_entity_poly.pdbx_strand_id
1 'polypeptide(L)'
;MERRWNMSHTFHSFYHFYQKGGRFMARSARLESGFQDRLIAILKEFFPGCMVFKMDQRQGIPDLLILYGKKWASLECKRSAKAKRQPNQEYYVEKMNEMSFSRFISPENKEEVLDELRKAFQP
;
A
#
# COMPACT_ATOMS: atom_id res chain seq x y z
N MET A 1 17.49 7.62 -12.42
CA MET A 1 17.98 6.26 -12.39
C MET A 1 18.68 5.88 -11.11
N GLU A 2 19.64 6.67 -10.72
CA GLU A 2 20.38 6.38 -9.50
C GLU A 2 19.53 6.48 -8.24
N ARG A 3 18.43 7.18 -8.32
CA ARG A 3 17.58 7.41 -7.13
C ARG A 3 16.74 6.21 -6.74
N ARG A 4 16.67 5.21 -7.60
CA ARG A 4 15.88 4.03 -7.33
C ARG A 4 16.42 3.24 -6.13
N TRP A 5 17.72 3.18 -6.00
CA TRP A 5 18.34 2.46 -4.90
C TRP A 5 18.11 3.16 -3.56
N ASN A 6 17.96 4.49 -3.55
CA ASN A 6 17.70 5.23 -2.32
C ASN A 6 16.37 4.82 -1.70
N MET A 7 15.34 4.67 -2.50
CA MET A 7 14.03 4.27 -2.00
C MET A 7 14.05 2.84 -1.46
N SER A 8 14.68 1.94 -2.19
CA SER A 8 14.86 0.56 -1.71
C SER A 8 15.62 0.51 -0.40
N HIS A 9 16.65 1.33 -0.29
CA HIS A 9 17.50 1.36 0.88
C HIS A 9 16.73 1.88 2.09
N THR A 10 15.96 2.95 1.92
CA THR A 10 15.14 3.52 2.99
C THR A 10 14.10 2.51 3.47
N PHE A 11 13.42 1.85 2.56
CA PHE A 11 12.44 0.84 2.90
C PHE A 11 13.08 -0.31 3.67
N HIS A 12 14.23 -0.75 3.22
CA HIS A 12 14.95 -1.84 3.86
C HIS A 12 15.36 -1.48 5.30
N SER A 13 15.84 -0.27 5.51
CA SER A 13 16.20 0.22 6.84
C SER A 13 15.01 0.27 7.77
N PHE A 14 13.87 0.76 7.28
CA PHE A 14 12.64 0.84 8.04
C PHE A 14 12.16 -0.55 8.44
N TYR A 15 12.16 -1.48 7.51
CA TYR A 15 11.77 -2.86 7.75
C TYR A 15 12.67 -3.51 8.80
N HIS A 16 13.96 -3.27 8.69
CA HIS A 16 14.93 -3.80 9.64
C HIS A 16 14.69 -3.25 11.04
N PHE A 17 14.36 -1.97 11.16
CA PHE A 17 14.04 -1.34 12.43
C PHE A 17 12.83 -2.04 13.08
N TYR A 18 11.79 -2.32 12.30
CA TYR A 18 10.60 -3.00 12.80
C TYR A 18 10.89 -4.38 13.33
N GLN A 19 11.77 -5.10 12.68
CA GLN A 19 12.12 -6.45 13.14
C GLN A 19 12.78 -6.45 14.51
N LYS A 20 13.43 -5.37 14.88
CA LYS A 20 14.07 -5.26 16.19
C LYS A 20 13.11 -4.89 17.31
N GLY A 21 11.90 -4.48 16.96
CA GLY A 21 10.95 -3.93 17.91
C GLY A 21 10.14 -4.93 18.73
N GLY A 22 10.29 -6.25 18.49
CA GLY A 22 9.60 -7.26 19.26
C GLY A 22 8.93 -8.31 18.39
N ARG A 23 8.69 -9.49 18.97
CA ARG A 23 8.16 -10.64 18.22
C ARG A 23 6.79 -10.41 17.64
N PHE A 24 5.90 -9.81 18.40
CA PHE A 24 4.53 -9.58 17.98
C PHE A 24 4.46 -8.59 16.83
N MET A 25 5.18 -7.48 16.97
CA MET A 25 5.24 -6.46 15.92
C MET A 25 5.88 -7.01 14.64
N ALA A 26 6.96 -7.77 14.80
CA ALA A 26 7.65 -8.36 13.65
C ALA A 26 6.74 -9.31 12.88
N ARG A 27 5.93 -10.11 13.58
CA ARG A 27 5.01 -11.03 12.93
C ARG A 27 3.94 -10.28 12.13
N SER A 28 3.35 -9.26 12.73
CA SER A 28 2.34 -8.44 12.05
C SER A 28 2.93 -7.75 10.81
N ALA A 29 4.13 -7.20 10.95
CA ALA A 29 4.81 -6.53 9.83
C ALA A 29 5.09 -7.53 8.69
N ARG A 30 5.50 -8.76 9.01
CA ARG A 30 5.75 -9.78 7.99
C ARG A 30 4.48 -10.18 7.25
N LEU A 31 3.36 -10.33 7.98
CA LEU A 31 2.09 -10.67 7.35
C LEU A 31 1.62 -9.58 6.41
N GLU A 32 1.72 -8.32 6.84
CA GLU A 32 1.36 -7.19 6.00
C GLU A 32 2.30 -7.06 4.80
N SER A 33 3.60 -7.26 5.00
CA SER A 33 4.58 -7.19 3.93
C SER A 33 4.34 -8.28 2.88
N GLY A 34 4.04 -9.50 3.33
CA GLY A 34 3.72 -10.59 2.41
C GLY A 34 2.47 -10.28 1.60
N PHE A 35 1.44 -9.73 2.23
CA PHE A 35 0.24 -9.31 1.55
C PHE A 35 0.54 -8.20 0.54
N GLN A 36 1.34 -7.22 0.92
CA GLN A 36 1.74 -6.14 0.02
C GLN A 36 2.45 -6.67 -1.22
N ASP A 37 3.38 -7.59 -1.04
CA ASP A 37 4.14 -8.14 -2.16
C ASP A 37 3.24 -8.88 -3.14
N ARG A 38 2.31 -9.68 -2.62
CA ARG A 38 1.34 -10.37 -3.49
C ARG A 38 0.43 -9.39 -4.21
N LEU A 39 0.00 -8.35 -3.50
CA LEU A 39 -0.87 -7.33 -4.07
C LEU A 39 -0.16 -6.56 -5.19
N ILE A 40 1.10 -6.22 -5.00
CA ILE A 40 1.88 -5.54 -6.03
C ILE A 40 1.96 -6.38 -7.29
N ALA A 41 2.17 -7.69 -7.14
CA ALA A 41 2.22 -8.57 -8.30
C ALA A 41 0.88 -8.60 -9.05
N ILE A 42 -0.22 -8.63 -8.31
CA ILE A 42 -1.57 -8.60 -8.90
C ILE A 42 -1.81 -7.28 -9.64
N LEU A 43 -1.42 -6.17 -9.02
CA LEU A 43 -1.60 -4.84 -9.63
C LEU A 43 -0.85 -4.72 -10.95
N LYS A 44 0.38 -5.22 -10.99
CA LYS A 44 1.18 -5.17 -12.22
C LYS A 44 0.60 -6.03 -13.32
N GLU A 45 -0.08 -7.12 -12.95
CA GLU A 45 -0.73 -7.98 -13.91
C GLU A 45 -2.02 -7.34 -14.44
N PHE A 46 -2.82 -6.74 -13.55
CA PHE A 46 -4.11 -6.13 -13.93
C PHE A 46 -3.94 -4.82 -14.69
N PHE A 47 -2.89 -4.08 -14.39
CA PHE A 47 -2.65 -2.75 -14.98
C PHE A 47 -1.27 -2.71 -15.61
N PRO A 48 -1.11 -3.33 -16.80
CA PRO A 48 0.20 -3.36 -17.46
C PRO A 48 0.77 -1.97 -17.65
N GLY A 49 2.02 -1.78 -17.25
CA GLY A 49 2.67 -0.48 -17.33
C GLY A 49 2.46 0.42 -16.12
N CYS A 50 1.70 -0.02 -15.13
CA CYS A 50 1.55 0.78 -13.91
C CYS A 50 2.86 0.80 -13.12
N MET A 51 3.02 1.84 -12.32
CA MET A 51 4.12 1.94 -11.38
C MET A 51 3.54 1.84 -9.97
N VAL A 52 4.13 1.01 -9.14
CA VAL A 52 3.68 0.82 -7.76
C VAL A 52 4.82 1.13 -6.82
N PHE A 53 4.59 2.05 -5.89
CA PHE A 53 5.59 2.44 -4.90
C PHE A 53 5.11 2.10 -3.50
N LYS A 54 6.01 1.56 -2.68
CA LYS A 54 5.77 1.38 -1.26
C LYS A 54 6.13 2.69 -0.57
N MET A 55 5.19 3.24 0.19
CA MET A 55 5.34 4.53 0.85
C MET A 55 5.54 4.32 2.35
N ASP A 56 6.68 4.72 2.85
CA ASP A 56 7.01 4.50 4.26
C ASP A 56 7.54 5.76 4.96
N GLN A 57 7.44 6.92 4.33
CA GLN A 57 8.12 8.12 4.80
C GLN A 57 7.38 8.87 5.91
N ARG A 58 6.07 8.74 5.98
CA ARG A 58 5.28 9.46 6.98
C ARG A 58 4.22 8.52 7.54
N GLN A 59 4.10 8.55 8.86
CA GLN A 59 3.11 7.73 9.54
C GLN A 59 1.70 8.10 9.08
N GLY A 60 0.93 7.10 8.71
CA GLY A 60 -0.46 7.28 8.30
C GLY A 60 -0.68 7.39 6.80
N ILE A 61 0.36 7.70 6.03
CA ILE A 61 0.24 7.70 4.58
C ILE A 61 0.03 6.26 4.09
N PRO A 62 -0.89 6.05 3.14
CA PRO A 62 -1.14 4.71 2.62
C PRO A 62 0.11 4.01 2.09
N ASP A 63 0.17 2.69 2.28
CA ASP A 63 1.35 1.89 2.01
C ASP A 63 1.77 1.87 0.56
N LEU A 64 0.81 1.90 -0.36
CA LEU A 64 1.09 1.77 -1.79
C LEU A 64 0.55 2.96 -2.55
N LEU A 65 1.35 3.47 -3.48
CA LEU A 65 0.93 4.47 -4.46
C LEU A 65 1.02 3.82 -5.84
N ILE A 66 -0.07 3.89 -6.59
CA ILE A 66 -0.16 3.29 -7.92
C ILE A 66 -0.35 4.41 -8.95
N LEU A 67 0.53 4.45 -9.94
CA LEU A 67 0.41 5.38 -11.06
C LEU A 67 0.08 4.59 -12.32
N TYR A 68 -1.00 4.98 -13.00
CA TYR A 68 -1.41 4.28 -14.20
C TYR A 68 -1.93 5.29 -15.23
N GLY A 69 -1.16 5.51 -16.28
CA GLY A 69 -1.48 6.55 -17.25
C GLY A 69 -1.47 7.92 -16.57
N LYS A 70 -2.57 8.63 -16.66
CA LYS A 70 -2.72 9.94 -16.03
C LYS A 70 -3.44 9.86 -14.69
N LYS A 71 -3.67 8.67 -14.19
CA LYS A 71 -4.44 8.45 -12.96
C LYS A 71 -3.55 7.89 -11.87
N TRP A 72 -4.00 8.05 -10.64
CA TRP A 72 -3.28 7.51 -9.50
C TRP A 72 -4.27 7.01 -8.45
N ALA A 73 -3.79 6.13 -7.61
CA ALA A 73 -4.54 5.59 -6.48
C ALA A 73 -3.58 5.28 -5.36
N SER A 74 -4.11 5.18 -4.14
CA SER A 74 -3.33 4.72 -3.00
C SER A 74 -4.11 3.66 -2.25
N LEU A 75 -3.38 2.72 -1.64
CA LEU A 75 -3.97 1.62 -0.89
C LEU A 75 -3.25 1.48 0.44
N GLU A 76 -4.03 1.48 1.51
CA GLU A 76 -3.52 1.18 2.85
C GLU A 76 -3.76 -0.29 3.13
N CYS A 77 -2.70 -1.06 3.24
CA CYS A 77 -2.78 -2.51 3.39
C CYS A 77 -2.97 -2.90 4.84
N LYS A 78 -3.95 -3.73 5.11
CA LYS A 78 -4.22 -4.28 6.42
C LYS A 78 -4.18 -5.80 6.35
N ARG A 79 -3.71 -6.45 7.42
CA ARG A 79 -3.66 -7.92 7.47
C ARG A 79 -5.04 -8.55 7.58
N SER A 80 -6.04 -7.75 8.04
CA SER A 80 -7.43 -8.20 8.09
C SER A 80 -8.34 -6.98 8.13
N ALA A 81 -9.61 -7.19 7.80
CA ALA A 81 -10.61 -6.12 7.85
C ALA A 81 -10.82 -5.59 9.26
N LYS A 82 -10.51 -6.41 10.27
CA LYS A 82 -10.68 -6.03 11.69
C LYS A 82 -9.42 -5.41 12.28
N ALA A 83 -8.34 -5.31 11.52
CA ALA A 83 -7.09 -4.74 12.03
C ALA A 83 -7.32 -3.29 12.42
N LYS A 84 -6.70 -2.90 13.54
CA LYS A 84 -6.84 -1.56 14.07
C LYS A 84 -6.31 -0.52 13.08
N ARG A 85 -7.08 0.54 12.90
CA ARG A 85 -6.67 1.68 12.09
C ARG A 85 -6.10 2.77 12.98
N GLN A 86 -4.96 3.32 12.56
CA GLN A 86 -4.41 4.48 13.25
C GLN A 86 -5.16 5.73 12.81
N PRO A 87 -5.31 6.74 13.68
CA PRO A 87 -6.08 7.94 13.31
C PRO A 87 -5.62 8.61 12.04
N ASN A 88 -4.31 8.71 11.85
CA ASN A 88 -3.77 9.36 10.64
C ASN A 88 -4.06 8.55 9.38
N GLN A 89 -4.18 7.23 9.48
CA GLN A 89 -4.48 6.41 8.32
C GLN A 89 -5.87 6.71 7.77
N GLU A 90 -6.86 6.85 8.64
CA GLU A 90 -8.20 7.21 8.19
C GLU A 90 -8.22 8.58 7.51
N TYR A 91 -7.52 9.55 8.10
CA TYR A 91 -7.44 10.87 7.54
C TYR A 91 -6.87 10.86 6.12
N TYR A 92 -5.73 10.20 5.93
CA TYR A 92 -5.08 10.20 4.63
C TYR A 92 -5.85 9.41 3.59
N VAL A 93 -6.40 8.25 3.95
CA VAL A 93 -7.21 7.49 3.00
C VAL A 93 -8.40 8.31 2.55
N GLU A 94 -9.08 8.97 3.48
CA GLU A 94 -10.25 9.78 3.16
C GLU A 94 -9.90 10.96 2.26
N LYS A 95 -8.84 11.71 2.62
CA LYS A 95 -8.41 12.87 1.85
C LYS A 95 -7.93 12.49 0.46
N MET A 96 -7.14 11.43 0.36
CA MET A 96 -6.63 10.99 -0.93
C MET A 96 -7.75 10.41 -1.80
N ASN A 97 -8.77 9.82 -1.18
CA ASN A 97 -9.92 9.35 -1.94
C ASN A 97 -10.74 10.52 -2.52
N GLU A 98 -10.76 11.64 -1.83
CA GLU A 98 -11.40 12.84 -2.38
C GLU A 98 -10.66 13.36 -3.62
N MET A 99 -9.35 13.21 -3.64
CA MET A 99 -8.51 13.68 -4.75
C MET A 99 -8.47 12.72 -5.92
N SER A 100 -8.51 11.42 -5.66
CA SER A 100 -8.48 10.39 -6.68
C SER A 100 -9.14 9.14 -6.12
N PHE A 101 -8.37 8.09 -5.85
CA PHE A 101 -8.89 6.83 -5.33
C PHE A 101 -8.00 6.38 -4.18
N SER A 102 -8.59 6.11 -3.02
CA SER A 102 -7.84 5.57 -1.89
C SER A 102 -8.73 4.67 -1.06
N ARG A 103 -8.20 3.52 -0.63
CA ARG A 103 -8.94 2.52 0.12
C ARG A 103 -8.06 1.82 1.13
N PHE A 104 -8.68 1.36 2.21
CA PHE A 104 -8.11 0.29 3.01
C PHE A 104 -8.33 -1.02 2.27
N ILE A 105 -7.30 -1.85 2.18
CA ILE A 105 -7.40 -3.13 1.51
C ILE A 105 -6.83 -4.23 2.40
N SER A 106 -7.55 -5.33 2.48
CA SER A 106 -7.20 -6.50 3.27
C SER A 106 -7.56 -7.75 2.48
N PRO A 107 -7.13 -8.93 2.91
CA PRO A 107 -7.53 -10.15 2.21
C PRO A 107 -9.04 -10.31 2.06
N GLU A 108 -9.82 -9.80 3.02
CA GLU A 108 -11.27 -9.97 2.99
C GLU A 108 -11.96 -9.09 1.95
N ASN A 109 -11.46 -7.87 1.70
CA ASN A 109 -12.10 -6.98 0.73
C ASN A 109 -11.27 -6.78 -0.55
N LYS A 110 -10.22 -7.57 -0.73
CA LYS A 110 -9.27 -7.38 -1.82
C LYS A 110 -9.95 -7.37 -3.18
N GLU A 111 -10.80 -8.33 -3.45
CA GLU A 111 -11.43 -8.43 -4.77
C GLU A 111 -12.36 -7.27 -5.05
N GLU A 112 -13.11 -6.85 -4.06
CA GLU A 112 -14.00 -5.70 -4.18
C GLU A 112 -13.22 -4.42 -4.46
N VAL A 113 -12.15 -4.18 -3.69
CA VAL A 113 -11.34 -2.97 -3.87
C VAL A 113 -10.66 -2.98 -5.24
N LEU A 114 -10.11 -4.12 -5.66
CA LEU A 114 -9.48 -4.22 -6.98
C LEU A 114 -10.47 -3.98 -8.11
N ASP A 115 -11.71 -4.44 -7.96
CA ASP A 115 -12.74 -4.18 -8.95
C ASP A 115 -13.08 -2.69 -9.01
N GLU A 116 -13.20 -2.05 -7.86
CA GLU A 116 -13.43 -0.61 -7.80
C GLU A 116 -12.27 0.16 -8.43
N LEU A 117 -11.05 -0.26 -8.15
CA LEU A 117 -9.86 0.38 -8.72
C LEU A 117 -9.84 0.21 -10.23
N ARG A 118 -10.18 -0.97 -10.73
CA ARG A 118 -10.24 -1.21 -12.17
C ARG A 118 -11.22 -0.24 -12.83
N LYS A 119 -12.37 -0.04 -12.22
CA LYS A 119 -13.36 0.93 -12.75
C LYS A 119 -12.82 2.34 -12.69
N ALA A 120 -12.15 2.71 -11.62
CA ALA A 120 -11.57 4.06 -11.47
C ALA A 120 -10.48 4.32 -12.50
N PHE A 121 -9.73 3.29 -12.89
CA PHE A 121 -8.63 3.42 -13.84
C PHE A 121 -9.05 3.29 -15.31
N GLN A 122 -10.31 3.00 -15.57
CA GLN A 122 -10.80 2.97 -16.94
C GLN A 122 -10.79 4.38 -17.54
N PRO A 123 -10.48 4.51 -18.84
CA PRO A 123 -10.45 5.81 -19.51
C PRO A 123 -11.81 6.48 -19.58
#